data_3676f5fdf72d4d22e09b394a5816c0b5
#
_entry.id   3676f5fdf72d4d22e09b394a5816c0b5
#
_cell.length_a   1.000
_cell.length_b   1.000
_cell.length_c   1.000
_cell.angle_alpha   90.00
_cell.angle_beta   90.00
_cell.angle_gamma   90.00
#
_symmetry.space_group_name_H-M   'P 1'
#
loop_
_entity.id
_entity.type
_entity.pdbx_description
1 polymer ?
#
loop_
_entity_poly.entity_id
_entity_poly.type
_entity_poly.pdbx_seq_one_letter_code
_entity_poly.pdbx_strand_id
1 'polypeptide(L)'
;MLKKISLGLILLATPSLAVEYQSPRTLGLGGAGRGGPLLNDSIYLNPSYASFTPTYSLTGGYLWFDKGRNYNLSVEDSRTEMFQAGMGYTKREQNSTLNLGASKTLISNLGIGVGAKYVIDNDTGSKTMNFSLSSSYIATPWAYVSVVVDNVLESADTQARNLYRTVYLGTKFLPLDKVTLYVDPLYSPNYKLGPKAGVAAGAEITVMSDFLLRLGRFQHGEISHLNTRGIGNGIGLGYLGPKVRFDYSFTRINSADGGYGLSTSNSLETTVFF
;
A
#
# COMPACT_ATOMS: atom_id res chain seq x y z
N MET A 1 -25.33 -23.83 -50.45
CA MET A 1 -25.11 -24.09 -49.01
C MET A 1 -24.01 -23.13 -48.49
N LEU A 2 -24.38 -21.94 -47.99
CA LEU A 2 -23.44 -21.00 -47.38
C LEU A 2 -23.35 -21.34 -45.89
N LYS A 3 -22.21 -21.81 -45.40
CA LYS A 3 -21.92 -21.96 -43.96
C LYS A 3 -21.73 -20.56 -43.36
N LYS A 4 -22.64 -20.16 -42.46
CA LYS A 4 -22.49 -18.98 -41.60
C LYS A 4 -21.37 -19.25 -40.59
N ILE A 5 -20.25 -18.55 -40.77
CA ILE A 5 -19.18 -18.51 -39.76
C ILE A 5 -19.61 -17.44 -38.76
N SER A 6 -20.14 -17.84 -37.63
CA SER A 6 -20.35 -16.96 -36.46
C SER A 6 -19.02 -16.69 -35.81
N LEU A 7 -18.46 -15.52 -36.07
CA LEU A 7 -17.29 -15.02 -35.37
C LEU A 7 -17.74 -14.59 -33.97
N GLY A 8 -17.53 -15.48 -32.99
CA GLY A 8 -17.76 -15.20 -31.59
C GLY A 8 -16.73 -14.16 -31.11
N LEU A 9 -17.18 -12.93 -30.97
CA LEU A 9 -16.40 -11.86 -30.31
C LEU A 9 -16.30 -12.22 -28.85
N ILE A 10 -15.22 -12.89 -28.45
CA ILE A 10 -14.87 -13.06 -27.03
C ILE A 10 -14.45 -11.68 -26.55
N LEU A 11 -15.38 -10.94 -25.95
CA LEU A 11 -15.06 -9.80 -25.10
C LEU A 11 -14.23 -10.36 -23.94
N LEU A 12 -12.91 -10.25 -24.02
CA LEU A 12 -12.03 -10.36 -22.89
C LEU A 12 -12.36 -9.18 -21.98
N ALA A 13 -13.27 -9.39 -21.04
CA ALA A 13 -13.46 -8.48 -19.93
C ALA A 13 -12.12 -8.43 -19.20
N THR A 14 -11.35 -7.36 -19.41
CA THR A 14 -10.16 -7.09 -18.61
C THR A 14 -10.64 -6.91 -17.18
N PRO A 15 -10.19 -7.71 -16.24
CA PRO A 15 -10.62 -7.57 -14.84
C PRO A 15 -10.27 -6.15 -14.37
N SER A 16 -11.24 -5.42 -13.92
CA SER A 16 -11.05 -4.13 -13.25
C SER A 16 -10.22 -4.35 -11.98
N LEU A 17 -9.10 -3.70 -11.92
CA LEU A 17 -8.03 -4.00 -11.00
C LEU A 17 -8.04 -2.97 -9.86
N ALA A 18 -8.07 -3.41 -8.62
CA ALA A 18 -8.10 -2.53 -7.45
C ALA A 18 -7.13 -2.99 -6.36
N VAL A 19 -5.98 -2.38 -6.30
CA VAL A 19 -4.99 -2.55 -5.22
C VAL A 19 -4.85 -1.25 -4.44
N GLU A 20 -4.35 -1.35 -3.20
CA GLU A 20 -4.10 -0.22 -2.34
C GLU A 20 -3.11 0.77 -2.94
N TYR A 21 -3.24 2.02 -2.52
CA TYR A 21 -2.23 3.02 -2.81
C TYR A 21 -0.91 2.65 -2.11
N GLN A 22 0.19 2.84 -2.81
CA GLN A 22 1.53 2.78 -2.25
C GLN A 22 2.18 4.15 -2.44
N SER A 23 2.54 4.79 -1.35
CA SER A 23 3.25 6.08 -1.37
C SER A 23 4.66 5.93 -1.95
N PRO A 24 5.32 7.02 -2.34
CA PRO A 24 6.73 6.98 -2.74
C PRO A 24 7.63 6.39 -1.65
N ARG A 25 7.31 6.64 -0.38
CA ARG A 25 8.04 6.03 0.73
C ARG A 25 7.95 4.51 0.68
N THR A 26 6.74 3.99 0.60
CA THR A 26 6.48 2.54 0.54
C THR A 26 7.09 1.91 -0.70
N LEU A 27 6.97 2.56 -1.86
CA LEU A 27 7.58 2.10 -3.10
C LEU A 27 9.12 2.09 -3.02
N GLY A 28 9.72 3.12 -2.44
CA GLY A 28 11.17 3.18 -2.19
C GLY A 28 11.65 2.08 -1.25
N LEU A 29 10.80 1.64 -0.32
CA LEU A 29 11.06 0.52 0.59
C LEU A 29 10.71 -0.87 -0.02
N GLY A 30 10.43 -0.93 -1.32
CA GLY A 30 10.04 -2.18 -1.98
C GLY A 30 8.68 -2.72 -1.53
N GLY A 31 7.75 -1.86 -1.14
CA GLY A 31 6.42 -2.26 -0.66
C GLY A 31 6.36 -2.61 0.84
N ALA A 32 7.49 -2.56 1.55
CA ALA A 32 7.54 -2.73 3.00
C ALA A 32 7.14 -1.46 3.75
N GLY A 33 6.85 -1.57 5.05
CA GLY A 33 6.52 -0.44 5.91
C GLY A 33 5.31 -0.66 6.83
N ARG A 34 4.67 -1.83 6.78
CA ARG A 34 3.49 -2.14 7.61
C ARG A 34 3.81 -2.22 9.10
N GLY A 35 5.06 -2.52 9.46
CA GLY A 35 5.53 -2.49 10.85
C GLY A 35 5.62 -1.09 11.46
N GLY A 36 5.53 -0.05 10.64
CA GLY A 36 5.58 1.35 11.07
C GLY A 36 5.38 2.31 9.92
N PRO A 37 4.15 2.38 9.37
CA PRO A 37 3.81 3.40 8.39
C PRO A 37 3.98 4.79 8.97
N LEU A 38 4.22 5.78 8.13
CA LEU A 38 4.34 7.17 8.54
C LEU A 38 3.20 7.99 7.95
N LEU A 39 2.62 8.86 8.77
CA LEU A 39 1.57 9.77 8.35
C LEU A 39 0.43 9.00 7.64
N ASN A 40 -0.07 9.53 6.56
CA ASN A 40 -1.21 8.97 5.81
C ASN A 40 -1.00 7.57 5.20
N ASP A 41 0.25 7.03 5.21
CA ASP A 41 0.50 5.63 4.83
C ASP A 41 -0.28 4.64 5.72
N SER A 42 -0.56 5.03 6.97
CA SER A 42 -1.33 4.22 7.91
C SER A 42 -2.70 3.84 7.37
N ILE A 43 -3.40 4.75 6.68
CA ILE A 43 -4.74 4.54 6.11
C ILE A 43 -4.76 3.32 5.18
N TYR A 44 -3.68 3.11 4.43
CA TYR A 44 -3.59 2.09 3.39
C TYR A 44 -2.91 0.81 3.86
N LEU A 45 -1.84 0.94 4.65
CA LEU A 45 -0.97 -0.18 4.97
C LEU A 45 -1.33 -0.86 6.29
N ASN A 46 -1.66 -0.05 7.31
CA ASN A 46 -1.85 -0.53 8.67
C ASN A 46 -2.53 0.53 9.53
N PRO A 47 -3.85 0.62 9.55
CA PRO A 47 -4.58 1.62 10.34
C PRO A 47 -4.23 1.63 11.83
N SER A 48 -3.91 0.48 12.44
CA SER A 48 -3.61 0.42 13.87
C SER A 48 -2.41 1.26 14.29
N TYR A 49 -1.49 1.58 13.37
CA TYR A 49 -0.30 2.33 13.68
C TYR A 49 -0.56 3.84 13.85
N ALA A 50 -1.63 4.39 13.28
CA ALA A 50 -2.00 5.81 13.44
C ALA A 50 -2.14 6.21 14.92
N SER A 51 -2.53 5.26 15.77
CA SER A 51 -2.69 5.48 17.20
C SER A 51 -1.37 5.76 17.96
N PHE A 52 -0.22 5.53 17.33
CA PHE A 52 1.11 5.77 17.92
C PHE A 52 1.80 7.04 17.40
N THR A 53 1.24 7.69 16.39
CA THR A 53 1.86 8.84 15.72
C THR A 53 0.91 10.03 15.70
N PRO A 54 0.69 10.71 16.86
CA PRO A 54 -0.30 11.78 16.94
C PRO A 54 0.08 12.97 16.06
N THR A 55 -0.65 13.14 14.95
CA THR A 55 -0.46 14.24 14.00
C THR A 55 -1.75 14.53 13.24
N TYR A 56 -1.85 15.71 12.67
CA TYR A 56 -2.83 16.02 11.64
C TYR A 56 -2.10 16.24 10.33
N SER A 57 -2.48 15.54 9.28
CA SER A 57 -1.74 15.59 8.01
C SER A 57 -2.65 15.57 6.79
N LEU A 58 -2.22 16.30 5.76
CA LEU A 58 -2.82 16.34 4.43
C LEU A 58 -1.76 15.96 3.41
N THR A 59 -2.06 14.98 2.57
CA THR A 59 -1.11 14.43 1.60
C THR A 59 -1.69 14.47 0.19
N GLY A 60 -0.88 14.90 -0.78
CA GLY A 60 -1.15 14.80 -2.20
C GLY A 60 -0.04 14.04 -2.91
N GLY A 61 -0.40 13.00 -3.68
CA GLY A 61 0.55 12.12 -4.36
C GLY A 61 0.23 11.92 -5.84
N TYR A 62 1.28 11.69 -6.61
CA TYR A 62 1.22 11.38 -8.04
C TYR A 62 2.19 10.25 -8.37
N LEU A 63 1.68 9.22 -9.02
CA LEU A 63 2.45 8.08 -9.52
C LEU A 63 2.24 7.95 -11.02
N TRP A 64 3.33 7.80 -11.78
CA TRP A 64 3.29 7.53 -13.22
C TRP A 64 4.16 6.33 -13.58
N PHE A 65 3.72 5.59 -14.58
CA PHE A 65 4.36 4.38 -15.08
C PHE A 65 4.09 4.23 -16.58
N ASP A 66 4.69 3.25 -17.22
CA ASP A 66 4.66 3.07 -18.68
C ASP A 66 3.23 3.05 -19.30
N LYS A 67 2.23 2.62 -18.54
CA LYS A 67 0.85 2.40 -19.01
C LYS A 67 -0.21 3.23 -18.30
N GLY A 68 0.20 4.26 -17.54
CA GLY A 68 -0.80 5.07 -16.85
C GLY A 68 -0.28 5.93 -15.70
N ARG A 69 -1.21 6.48 -14.97
CA ARG A 69 -0.97 7.39 -13.85
C ARG A 69 -2.01 7.26 -12.76
N ASN A 70 -1.61 7.52 -11.53
CA ASN A 70 -2.49 7.53 -10.37
C ASN A 70 -2.34 8.85 -9.62
N TYR A 71 -3.43 9.36 -9.10
CA TYR A 71 -3.48 10.51 -8.20
C TYR A 71 -3.97 10.06 -6.84
N ASN A 72 -3.39 10.59 -5.78
CA ASN A 72 -3.82 10.33 -4.41
C ASN A 72 -4.03 11.64 -3.68
N LEU A 73 -5.07 11.69 -2.85
CA LEU A 73 -5.30 12.73 -1.87
C LEU A 73 -5.76 12.08 -0.59
N SER A 74 -5.16 12.43 0.54
CA SER A 74 -5.53 11.86 1.83
C SER A 74 -5.40 12.85 2.98
N VAL A 75 -6.18 12.64 4.01
CA VAL A 75 -6.16 13.37 5.27
C VAL A 75 -6.20 12.38 6.43
N GLU A 76 -5.42 12.63 7.47
CA GLU A 76 -5.41 11.85 8.69
C GLU A 76 -5.42 12.77 9.90
N ASP A 77 -6.29 12.47 10.87
CA ASP A 77 -6.26 13.01 12.22
C ASP A 77 -5.94 11.86 13.19
N SER A 78 -4.72 11.82 13.69
CA SER A 78 -4.25 10.87 14.69
C SER A 78 -3.97 11.52 16.04
N ARG A 79 -4.39 12.79 16.25
CA ARG A 79 -4.28 13.50 17.55
C ARG A 79 -5.49 13.29 18.46
N THR A 80 -6.65 12.94 17.89
CA THR A 80 -7.86 12.74 18.67
C THR A 80 -7.71 11.51 19.58
N GLU A 81 -7.85 11.71 20.90
CA GLU A 81 -7.62 10.66 21.91
C GLU A 81 -8.66 9.53 21.87
N MET A 82 -9.91 9.84 21.47
CA MET A 82 -10.98 8.85 21.47
C MET A 82 -10.72 7.75 20.44
N PHE A 83 -10.41 8.15 19.21
CA PHE A 83 -9.98 7.29 18.10
C PHE A 83 -9.28 8.13 17.04
N GLN A 84 -8.32 7.55 16.36
CA GLN A 84 -7.62 8.15 15.24
C GLN A 84 -8.31 7.73 13.94
N ALA A 85 -8.40 8.63 12.97
CA ALA A 85 -9.06 8.33 11.71
C ALA A 85 -8.38 9.03 10.53
N GLY A 86 -8.48 8.39 9.37
CA GLY A 86 -8.00 8.95 8.12
C GLY A 86 -8.85 8.51 6.93
N MET A 87 -8.77 9.31 5.88
CA MET A 87 -9.45 9.05 4.62
C MET A 87 -8.50 9.34 3.46
N GLY A 88 -8.49 8.46 2.47
CA GLY A 88 -7.71 8.62 1.26
C GLY A 88 -8.52 8.29 0.01
N TYR A 89 -8.36 9.11 -1.01
CA TYR A 89 -8.94 8.89 -2.33
C TYR A 89 -7.85 8.71 -3.36
N THR A 90 -7.89 7.60 -4.08
CA THR A 90 -6.96 7.31 -5.17
C THR A 90 -7.72 7.19 -6.48
N LYS A 91 -7.35 8.00 -7.48
CA LYS A 91 -7.88 7.93 -8.82
C LYS A 91 -6.87 7.28 -9.76
N ARG A 92 -7.29 6.24 -10.46
CA ARG A 92 -6.57 5.55 -11.53
C ARG A 92 -7.38 5.65 -12.83
N GLU A 93 -6.81 5.25 -13.95
CA GLU A 93 -7.52 5.21 -15.21
C GLU A 93 -8.73 4.27 -15.15
N GLN A 94 -8.54 3.05 -14.67
CA GLN A 94 -9.55 2.00 -14.64
C GLN A 94 -10.48 2.03 -13.43
N ASN A 95 -10.04 2.60 -12.31
CA ASN A 95 -10.83 2.62 -11.09
C ASN A 95 -10.52 3.80 -10.18
N SER A 96 -11.44 4.07 -9.27
CA SER A 96 -11.28 5.01 -8.18
C SER A 96 -11.49 4.28 -6.86
N THR A 97 -10.68 4.57 -5.86
CA THR A 97 -10.76 3.91 -4.56
C THR A 97 -10.84 4.95 -3.44
N LEU A 98 -11.83 4.79 -2.58
CA LEU A 98 -11.92 5.50 -1.29
C LEU A 98 -11.46 4.54 -0.19
N ASN A 99 -10.46 4.93 0.58
CA ASN A 99 -9.97 4.22 1.74
C ASN A 99 -10.32 5.00 2.99
N LEU A 100 -10.76 4.31 4.02
CA LEU A 100 -11.02 4.83 5.36
C LEU A 100 -10.20 4.00 6.34
N GLY A 101 -9.57 4.64 7.31
CA GLY A 101 -8.85 3.98 8.40
C GLY A 101 -9.32 4.54 9.73
N ALA A 102 -9.46 3.69 10.73
CA ALA A 102 -9.69 4.10 12.10
C ALA A 102 -8.88 3.20 13.04
N SER A 103 -8.40 3.77 14.13
CA SER A 103 -7.59 3.05 15.11
C SER A 103 -7.81 3.55 16.52
N LYS A 104 -7.37 2.72 17.47
CA LYS A 104 -7.32 3.07 18.88
C LYS A 104 -6.18 2.33 19.57
N THR A 105 -5.49 3.01 20.46
CA THR A 105 -4.56 2.40 21.41
C THR A 105 -5.36 1.71 22.53
N LEU A 106 -5.16 0.42 22.73
CA LEU A 106 -5.76 -0.35 23.84
C LEU A 106 -4.96 -0.21 25.13
N ILE A 107 -3.64 -0.34 25.00
CA ILE A 107 -2.65 -0.09 26.06
C ILE A 107 -1.46 0.62 25.41
N SER A 108 -0.61 1.23 26.18
CA SER A 108 0.47 2.12 25.72
C SER A 108 1.30 1.61 24.52
N ASN A 109 1.40 0.30 24.38
CA ASN A 109 2.21 -0.36 23.34
C ASN A 109 1.41 -1.25 22.37
N LEU A 110 0.08 -1.31 22.47
CA LEU A 110 -0.78 -2.12 21.61
C LEU A 110 -1.88 -1.27 21.00
N GLY A 111 -1.86 -1.14 19.69
CA GLY A 111 -2.90 -0.50 18.89
C GLY A 111 -3.69 -1.51 18.07
N ILE A 112 -4.95 -1.23 17.85
CA ILE A 112 -5.83 -1.95 16.91
C ILE A 112 -6.38 -0.99 15.88
N GLY A 113 -6.68 -1.50 14.70
CA GLY A 113 -7.22 -0.68 13.62
C GLY A 113 -8.10 -1.45 12.67
N VAL A 114 -9.00 -0.72 12.06
CA VAL A 114 -9.88 -1.21 10.99
C VAL A 114 -9.76 -0.30 9.79
N GLY A 115 -9.77 -0.89 8.61
CA GLY A 115 -9.83 -0.17 7.35
C GLY A 115 -11.06 -0.57 6.56
N ALA A 116 -11.57 0.34 5.75
CA ALA A 116 -12.58 0.06 4.75
C ALA A 116 -12.12 0.62 3.41
N LYS A 117 -12.33 -0.15 2.34
CA LYS A 117 -11.98 0.26 0.99
C LYS A 117 -13.22 0.11 0.10
N TYR A 118 -13.53 1.19 -0.61
CA TYR A 118 -14.64 1.23 -1.55
C TYR A 118 -14.09 1.52 -2.95
N VAL A 119 -14.22 0.55 -3.83
CA VAL A 119 -13.66 0.58 -5.18
C VAL A 119 -14.78 0.77 -6.18
N ILE A 120 -14.60 1.72 -7.07
CA ILE A 120 -15.51 2.00 -8.20
C ILE A 120 -14.73 1.73 -9.48
N ASP A 121 -15.23 0.84 -10.28
CA ASP A 121 -14.75 0.61 -11.64
C ASP A 121 -15.24 1.76 -12.53
N ASN A 122 -14.33 2.47 -13.18
CA ASN A 122 -14.65 3.66 -13.96
C ASN A 122 -15.33 3.30 -15.30
N ASP A 123 -15.08 2.10 -15.83
CA ASP A 123 -15.61 1.67 -17.13
C ASP A 123 -17.01 1.08 -17.00
N THR A 124 -17.24 0.27 -15.98
CA THR A 124 -18.52 -0.45 -15.77
C THR A 124 -19.43 0.21 -14.75
N GLY A 125 -18.92 1.13 -13.93
CA GLY A 125 -19.62 1.70 -12.76
C GLY A 125 -19.85 0.70 -11.63
N SER A 126 -19.31 -0.50 -11.73
CA SER A 126 -19.44 -1.55 -10.72
C SER A 126 -18.70 -1.18 -9.44
N LYS A 127 -19.26 -1.55 -8.31
CA LYS A 127 -18.78 -1.13 -6.97
C LYS A 127 -18.46 -2.34 -6.12
N THR A 128 -17.34 -2.28 -5.40
CA THR A 128 -16.92 -3.34 -4.49
C THR A 128 -16.42 -2.74 -3.18
N MET A 129 -16.83 -3.32 -2.08
CA MET A 129 -16.38 -2.92 -0.74
C MET A 129 -15.58 -4.05 -0.09
N ASN A 130 -14.50 -3.69 0.59
CA ASN A 130 -13.71 -4.63 1.37
C ASN A 130 -13.20 -3.97 2.65
N PHE A 131 -12.66 -4.77 3.56
CA PHE A 131 -12.18 -4.32 4.86
C PHE A 131 -10.79 -4.86 5.15
N SER A 132 -10.08 -4.17 6.02
CA SER A 132 -8.84 -4.63 6.63
C SER A 132 -8.94 -4.58 8.15
N LEU A 133 -8.22 -5.49 8.81
CA LEU A 133 -8.06 -5.52 10.26
C LEU A 133 -6.58 -5.49 10.57
N SER A 134 -6.19 -4.73 11.58
CA SER A 134 -4.79 -4.61 11.96
C SER A 134 -4.57 -4.52 13.45
N SER A 135 -3.41 -4.97 13.87
CA SER A 135 -2.91 -4.78 15.24
C SER A 135 -1.42 -4.50 15.19
N SER A 136 -0.96 -3.53 15.96
CA SER A 136 0.46 -3.15 16.07
C SER A 136 0.91 -3.21 17.52
N TYR A 137 2.08 -3.79 17.75
CA TYR A 137 2.69 -3.92 19.04
C TYR A 137 4.12 -3.32 19.05
N ILE A 138 4.35 -2.38 19.95
CA ILE A 138 5.68 -1.83 20.23
C ILE A 138 6.36 -2.73 21.26
N ALA A 139 7.18 -3.66 20.77
CA ALA A 139 7.84 -4.64 21.64
C ALA A 139 8.96 -3.96 22.46
N THR A 140 9.70 -3.08 21.84
CA THR A 140 10.76 -2.26 22.44
C THR A 140 10.86 -0.93 21.70
N PRO A 141 11.60 0.08 22.21
CA PRO A 141 11.80 1.34 21.47
C PRO A 141 12.45 1.18 20.09
N TRP A 142 13.10 0.05 19.83
CA TRP A 142 13.79 -0.25 18.56
C TRP A 142 13.14 -1.38 17.74
N ALA A 143 12.06 -2.02 18.24
CA ALA A 143 11.42 -3.15 17.56
C ALA A 143 9.88 -3.05 17.62
N TYR A 144 9.25 -3.06 16.44
CA TYR A 144 7.81 -2.97 16.26
C TYR A 144 7.35 -4.15 15.41
N VAL A 145 6.20 -4.70 15.74
CA VAL A 145 5.59 -5.82 15.02
C VAL A 145 4.12 -5.51 14.80
N SER A 146 3.62 -5.84 13.63
CA SER A 146 2.20 -5.69 13.31
C SER A 146 1.67 -6.89 12.52
N VAL A 147 0.40 -7.18 12.70
CA VAL A 147 -0.35 -8.11 11.87
C VAL A 147 -1.43 -7.33 11.15
N VAL A 148 -1.50 -7.48 9.84
CA VAL A 148 -2.53 -6.87 9.01
C VAL A 148 -3.20 -7.96 8.19
N VAL A 149 -4.52 -8.04 8.28
CA VAL A 149 -5.35 -8.88 7.41
C VAL A 149 -6.08 -7.96 6.45
N ASP A 150 -5.63 -7.92 5.22
CA ASP A 150 -6.28 -7.15 4.16
C ASP A 150 -7.27 -7.97 3.36
N ASN A 151 -8.26 -7.30 2.77
CA ASN A 151 -9.33 -7.92 1.98
C ASN A 151 -10.03 -9.05 2.75
N VAL A 152 -10.51 -8.74 3.95
CA VAL A 152 -11.16 -9.69 4.87
C VAL A 152 -12.37 -10.38 4.21
N LEU A 153 -13.14 -9.63 3.43
CA LEU A 153 -14.24 -10.17 2.65
C LEU A 153 -13.71 -10.77 1.35
N GLU A 154 -13.85 -12.08 1.22
CA GLU A 154 -13.39 -12.80 0.03
C GLU A 154 -14.58 -13.49 -0.65
N SER A 155 -15.02 -12.92 -1.75
CA SER A 155 -16.11 -13.39 -2.60
C SER A 155 -15.62 -13.63 -4.02
N ALA A 156 -16.45 -14.22 -4.87
CA ALA A 156 -16.12 -14.37 -6.28
C ALA A 156 -15.87 -13.01 -6.97
N ASP A 157 -16.63 -11.97 -6.62
CA ASP A 157 -16.46 -10.62 -7.16
C ASP A 157 -15.13 -9.99 -6.71
N THR A 158 -14.76 -10.09 -5.44
CA THR A 158 -13.48 -9.57 -4.94
C THR A 158 -12.29 -10.32 -5.53
N GLN A 159 -12.38 -11.64 -5.71
CA GLN A 159 -11.35 -12.44 -6.36
C GLN A 159 -11.20 -12.11 -7.85
N ALA A 160 -12.31 -11.87 -8.56
CA ALA A 160 -12.28 -11.41 -9.97
C ALA A 160 -11.58 -10.06 -10.12
N ARG A 161 -11.54 -9.26 -9.07
CA ARG A 161 -10.82 -7.97 -8.98
C ARG A 161 -9.44 -8.09 -8.36
N ASN A 162 -8.90 -9.29 -8.20
CA ASN A 162 -7.62 -9.58 -7.54
C ASN A 162 -7.53 -9.10 -6.08
N LEU A 163 -8.66 -8.84 -5.41
CA LEU A 163 -8.74 -8.51 -3.99
C LEU A 163 -8.74 -9.80 -3.16
N TYR A 164 -7.62 -10.47 -3.13
CA TYR A 164 -7.44 -11.69 -2.33
C TYR A 164 -7.16 -11.34 -0.89
N ARG A 165 -7.74 -12.12 0.03
CA ARG A 165 -7.36 -12.01 1.45
C ARG A 165 -5.86 -12.23 1.59
N THR A 166 -5.20 -11.28 2.23
CA THR A 166 -3.74 -11.30 2.44
C THR A 166 -3.44 -11.01 3.90
N VAL A 167 -2.62 -11.85 4.49
CA VAL A 167 -2.09 -11.64 5.84
C VAL A 167 -0.66 -11.17 5.72
N TYR A 168 -0.35 -10.08 6.39
CA TYR A 168 1.00 -9.52 6.50
C TYR A 168 1.48 -9.59 7.94
N LEU A 169 2.75 -9.89 8.10
CA LEU A 169 3.48 -9.68 9.34
C LEU A 169 4.45 -8.52 9.12
N GLY A 170 4.03 -7.31 9.47
CA GLY A 170 4.88 -6.12 9.35
C GLY A 170 5.87 -6.01 10.48
N THR A 171 7.13 -5.74 10.15
CA THR A 171 8.17 -5.50 11.16
C THR A 171 8.93 -4.21 10.87
N LYS A 172 9.37 -3.54 11.95
CA LYS A 172 10.23 -2.37 11.89
C LYS A 172 11.29 -2.48 12.96
N PHE A 173 12.55 -2.34 12.58
CA PHE A 173 13.70 -2.39 13.46
C PHE A 173 14.56 -1.13 13.29
N LEU A 174 15.00 -0.57 14.41
CA LEU A 174 15.91 0.57 14.48
C LEU A 174 17.25 0.10 15.06
N PRO A 175 18.10 -0.59 14.30
CA PRO A 175 19.38 -1.11 14.81
C PRO A 175 20.37 0.01 15.14
N LEU A 176 20.21 1.16 14.52
CA LEU A 176 21.02 2.37 14.69
C LEU A 176 20.12 3.60 14.63
N ASP A 177 20.51 4.70 15.24
CA ASP A 177 19.72 5.96 15.28
C ASP A 177 19.33 6.50 13.90
N LYS A 178 20.12 6.19 12.88
CA LYS A 178 19.93 6.69 11.51
C LYS A 178 19.47 5.63 10.51
N VAL A 179 19.23 4.40 10.96
CA VAL A 179 18.88 3.28 10.09
C VAL A 179 17.64 2.60 10.61
N THR A 180 16.62 2.53 9.75
CA THR A 180 15.41 1.75 10.02
C THR A 180 15.28 0.65 8.98
N LEU A 181 15.07 -0.56 9.43
CA LEU A 181 14.84 -1.74 8.58
C LEU A 181 13.39 -2.17 8.67
N TYR A 182 12.85 -2.60 7.54
CA TYR A 182 11.48 -3.11 7.40
C TYR A 182 11.51 -4.48 6.72
N VAL A 183 10.73 -5.42 7.24
CA VAL A 183 10.53 -6.74 6.60
C VAL A 183 9.07 -7.13 6.78
N ASP A 184 8.37 -7.29 5.67
CA ASP A 184 6.94 -7.56 5.62
C ASP A 184 6.68 -8.84 4.80
N PRO A 185 6.81 -10.05 5.39
CA PRO A 185 6.31 -11.26 4.77
C PRO A 185 4.79 -11.20 4.64
N LEU A 186 4.28 -11.80 3.56
CA LEU A 186 2.87 -11.88 3.26
C LEU A 186 2.45 -13.29 2.84
N TYR A 187 1.19 -13.61 3.08
CA TYR A 187 0.58 -14.87 2.66
C TYR A 187 -0.88 -14.66 2.24
N SER A 188 -1.24 -15.17 1.06
CA SER A 188 -2.61 -15.18 0.56
C SER A 188 -3.01 -16.59 0.15
N PRO A 189 -3.83 -17.29 0.92
CA PRO A 189 -4.16 -18.70 0.69
C PRO A 189 -4.83 -18.96 -0.67
N ASN A 190 -5.60 -18.00 -1.16
CA ASN A 190 -6.41 -18.13 -2.37
C ASN A 190 -5.84 -17.41 -3.60
N TYR A 191 -4.62 -16.85 -3.52
CA TYR A 191 -3.99 -16.19 -4.66
C TYR A 191 -3.74 -17.16 -5.82
N LYS A 192 -4.15 -16.76 -7.04
CA LYS A 192 -4.20 -17.64 -8.21
C LYS A 192 -3.20 -17.26 -9.32
N LEU A 193 -2.64 -16.05 -9.29
CA LEU A 193 -1.78 -15.55 -10.38
C LEU A 193 -0.30 -15.95 -10.23
N GLY A 194 0.10 -16.41 -9.03
CA GLY A 194 1.48 -16.76 -8.72
C GLY A 194 1.63 -17.37 -7.32
N PRO A 195 2.82 -17.29 -6.71
CA PRO A 195 3.07 -17.82 -5.38
C PRO A 195 2.19 -17.18 -4.30
N LYS A 196 1.70 -18.02 -3.38
CA LYS A 196 0.83 -17.59 -2.27
C LYS A 196 1.58 -16.78 -1.21
N ALA A 197 2.87 -17.02 -1.06
CA ALA A 197 3.75 -16.32 -0.13
C ALA A 197 4.64 -15.33 -0.88
N GLY A 198 4.96 -14.23 -0.23
CA GLY A 198 5.89 -13.22 -0.72
C GLY A 198 6.52 -12.46 0.44
N VAL A 199 7.47 -11.60 0.13
CA VAL A 199 8.14 -10.74 1.10
C VAL A 199 8.51 -9.41 0.46
N ALA A 200 8.35 -8.33 1.22
CA ALA A 200 8.90 -7.03 0.96
C ALA A 200 9.91 -6.69 2.06
N ALA A 201 11.05 -6.10 1.69
CA ALA A 201 12.05 -5.66 2.63
C ALA A 201 12.66 -4.33 2.19
N GLY A 202 12.95 -3.46 3.14
CA GLY A 202 13.52 -2.16 2.86
C GLY A 202 14.34 -1.59 4.00
N ALA A 203 15.19 -0.63 3.66
CA ALA A 203 15.96 0.17 4.59
C ALA A 203 15.69 1.65 4.33
N GLU A 204 15.52 2.41 5.40
CA GLU A 204 15.44 3.87 5.41
C GLU A 204 16.63 4.40 6.20
N ILE A 205 17.40 5.28 5.58
CA ILE A 205 18.66 5.81 6.12
C ILE A 205 18.53 7.33 6.19
N THR A 206 18.69 7.91 7.37
CA THR A 206 18.80 9.36 7.56
C THR A 206 20.22 9.79 7.19
N VAL A 207 20.39 10.42 6.02
CA VAL A 207 21.69 10.84 5.50
C VAL A 207 22.14 12.15 6.16
N MET A 208 21.20 13.10 6.29
CA MET A 208 21.34 14.36 7.02
C MET A 208 20.12 14.51 7.93
N SER A 209 20.06 15.52 8.79
CA SER A 209 18.95 15.68 9.75
C SER A 209 17.57 15.52 9.10
N ASP A 210 17.41 15.98 7.86
CA ASP A 210 16.10 16.09 7.22
C ASP A 210 16.00 15.28 5.91
N PHE A 211 17.07 14.63 5.46
CA PHE A 211 17.10 13.87 4.21
C PHE A 211 17.16 12.37 4.47
N LEU A 212 16.31 11.65 3.75
CA LEU A 212 16.12 10.20 3.86
C LEU A 212 16.45 9.54 2.52
N LEU A 213 17.26 8.50 2.56
CA LEU A 213 17.48 7.58 1.46
C LEU A 213 16.76 6.27 1.77
N ARG A 214 16.07 5.71 0.77
CA ARG A 214 15.38 4.42 0.89
C ARG A 214 15.82 3.47 -0.19
N LEU A 215 15.99 2.23 0.21
CA LEU A 215 16.32 1.12 -0.67
C LEU A 215 15.41 -0.05 -0.30
N GLY A 216 14.82 -0.68 -1.28
CA GLY A 216 13.91 -1.78 -1.03
C GLY A 216 13.90 -2.83 -2.14
N ARG A 217 13.51 -4.04 -1.76
CA ARG A 217 13.32 -5.16 -2.65
C ARG A 217 12.07 -5.93 -2.26
N PHE A 218 11.37 -6.44 -3.26
CA PHE A 218 10.24 -7.35 -3.05
C PHE A 218 10.37 -8.59 -3.92
N GLN A 219 9.88 -9.69 -3.37
CA GLN A 219 9.74 -10.98 -4.05
C GLN A 219 8.32 -11.47 -3.83
N HIS A 220 7.55 -11.57 -4.91
CA HIS A 220 6.10 -11.77 -4.89
C HIS A 220 5.36 -10.78 -3.97
N GLY A 221 5.93 -9.57 -3.84
CA GLY A 221 5.32 -8.45 -3.16
C GLY A 221 4.29 -7.75 -4.03
N GLU A 222 3.46 -6.92 -3.43
CA GLU A 222 2.40 -6.18 -4.13
C GLU A 222 2.97 -5.09 -5.04
N ILE A 223 2.39 -4.99 -6.23
CA ILE A 223 2.64 -3.96 -7.22
C ILE A 223 1.31 -3.22 -7.45
N SER A 224 1.11 -2.14 -6.71
CA SER A 224 -0.19 -1.45 -6.65
C SER A 224 -0.72 -0.95 -7.99
N HIS A 225 0.16 -0.44 -8.85
CA HIS A 225 -0.26 0.13 -10.13
C HIS A 225 -0.55 -0.93 -11.21
N LEU A 226 -0.07 -2.18 -11.04
CA LEU A 226 -0.39 -3.31 -11.90
C LEU A 226 -1.42 -4.27 -11.27
N ASN A 227 -1.83 -4.02 -10.04
CA ASN A 227 -2.75 -4.86 -9.26
C ASN A 227 -2.39 -6.35 -9.28
N THR A 228 -1.15 -6.64 -9.10
CA THR A 228 -0.61 -7.99 -9.05
C THR A 228 0.55 -8.04 -8.05
N ARG A 229 1.21 -9.16 -7.99
CA ARG A 229 2.47 -9.31 -7.26
C ARG A 229 3.61 -9.52 -8.23
N GLY A 230 4.83 -9.44 -7.73
CA GLY A 230 5.98 -9.65 -8.58
C GLY A 230 7.29 -9.52 -7.84
N ILE A 231 8.36 -9.38 -8.63
CA ILE A 231 9.74 -9.22 -8.15
C ILE A 231 10.26 -7.89 -8.67
N GLY A 232 10.83 -7.10 -7.77
CA GLY A 232 11.38 -5.80 -8.15
C GLY A 232 12.18 -5.14 -7.04
N ASN A 233 12.63 -3.92 -7.33
CA ASN A 233 13.42 -3.10 -6.42
C ASN A 233 12.87 -1.67 -6.43
N GLY A 234 12.99 -1.00 -5.30
CA GLY A 234 12.66 0.41 -5.13
C GLY A 234 13.86 1.20 -4.61
N ILE A 235 13.94 2.45 -5.03
CA ILE A 235 14.81 3.45 -4.45
C ILE A 235 13.98 4.71 -4.19
N GLY A 236 14.22 5.40 -3.08
CA GLY A 236 13.47 6.59 -2.72
C GLY A 236 14.35 7.65 -2.06
N LEU A 237 13.93 8.88 -2.23
CA LEU A 237 14.48 10.05 -1.54
C LEU A 237 13.35 10.72 -0.77
N GLY A 238 13.64 11.19 0.43
CA GLY A 238 12.70 11.94 1.25
C GLY A 238 13.35 13.17 1.85
N TYR A 239 12.55 14.22 2.01
CA TYR A 239 12.87 15.37 2.82
C TYR A 239 11.79 15.52 3.89
N LEU A 240 12.18 15.61 5.15
CA LEU A 240 11.31 15.75 6.30
C LEU A 240 11.61 17.07 7.01
N GLY A 241 10.94 18.14 6.59
CA GLY A 241 11.00 19.43 7.26
C GLY A 241 10.04 19.52 8.47
N PRO A 242 10.01 20.67 9.18
CA PRO A 242 9.23 20.82 10.41
C PRO A 242 7.71 20.66 10.24
N LYS A 243 7.17 20.97 9.06
CA LYS A 243 5.71 20.94 8.76
C LYS A 243 5.39 20.38 7.38
N VAL A 244 6.42 20.01 6.63
CA VAL A 244 6.27 19.57 5.23
C VAL A 244 7.20 18.40 5.00
N ARG A 245 6.71 17.42 4.26
CA ARG A 245 7.48 16.29 3.79
C ARG A 245 7.35 16.20 2.27
N PHE A 246 8.46 15.89 1.60
CA PHE A 246 8.52 15.56 0.18
C PHE A 246 9.15 14.19 0.02
N ASP A 247 8.52 13.35 -0.78
CA ASP A 247 9.04 12.02 -1.10
C ASP A 247 9.02 11.81 -2.61
N TYR A 248 10.07 11.18 -3.10
CA TYR A 248 10.17 10.69 -4.47
C TYR A 248 10.64 9.24 -4.45
N SER A 249 10.14 8.43 -5.37
CA SER A 249 10.65 7.08 -5.60
C SER A 249 10.67 6.69 -7.06
N PHE A 250 11.61 5.81 -7.37
CA PHE A 250 11.70 5.05 -8.60
C PHE A 250 11.62 3.56 -8.27
N THR A 251 10.75 2.84 -8.97
CA THR A 251 10.59 1.39 -8.80
C THR A 251 10.77 0.69 -10.13
N ARG A 252 11.57 -0.37 -10.14
CA ARG A 252 11.75 -1.26 -11.28
C ARG A 252 11.18 -2.64 -10.95
N ILE A 253 10.23 -3.08 -11.75
CA ILE A 253 9.62 -4.39 -11.69
C ILE A 253 10.34 -5.27 -12.70
N ASN A 254 10.93 -6.36 -12.22
CA ASN A 254 11.68 -7.30 -13.05
C ASN A 254 10.77 -8.38 -13.65
N SER A 255 9.76 -8.80 -12.89
CA SER A 255 8.69 -9.67 -13.35
C SER A 255 7.45 -9.47 -12.50
N ALA A 256 6.28 -9.62 -13.08
CA ALA A 256 5.02 -9.59 -12.38
C ALA A 256 4.25 -10.90 -12.60
N ASP A 257 3.55 -11.34 -11.57
CA ASP A 257 2.71 -12.53 -11.63
C ASP A 257 1.58 -12.29 -12.65
N GLY A 258 1.13 -13.36 -13.33
CA GLY A 258 0.16 -13.23 -14.41
C GLY A 258 0.74 -12.83 -15.78
N GLY A 259 2.08 -12.82 -15.92
CA GLY A 259 2.76 -12.64 -17.22
C GLY A 259 2.99 -11.19 -17.65
N TYR A 260 2.88 -10.24 -16.74
CA TYR A 260 3.29 -8.85 -17.01
C TYR A 260 4.83 -8.77 -17.12
N GLY A 261 5.30 -8.10 -18.15
CA GLY A 261 6.74 -7.91 -18.41
C GLY A 261 7.40 -6.90 -17.46
N LEU A 262 8.61 -6.49 -17.85
CA LEU A 262 9.32 -5.40 -17.18
C LEU A 262 8.49 -4.11 -17.17
N SER A 263 8.48 -3.42 -16.05
CA SER A 263 7.83 -2.12 -15.90
C SER A 263 8.63 -1.23 -14.96
N THR A 264 8.52 0.07 -15.17
CA THR A 264 9.08 1.08 -14.27
C THR A 264 7.99 2.02 -13.78
N SER A 265 8.13 2.52 -12.57
CA SER A 265 7.26 3.56 -12.07
C SER A 265 8.02 4.61 -11.28
N ASN A 266 7.51 5.82 -11.32
CA ASN A 266 7.98 6.94 -10.52
C ASN A 266 6.81 7.45 -9.68
N SER A 267 7.09 7.92 -8.48
CA SER A 267 6.08 8.48 -7.60
C SER A 267 6.62 9.71 -6.87
N LEU A 268 5.77 10.71 -6.72
CA LEU A 268 6.05 11.93 -5.98
C LEU A 268 4.90 12.20 -5.01
N GLU A 269 5.24 12.65 -3.81
CA GLU A 269 4.26 12.96 -2.77
C GLU A 269 4.70 14.16 -1.95
N THR A 270 3.72 14.97 -1.55
CA THR A 270 3.89 16.06 -0.62
C THR A 270 2.91 15.89 0.52
N THR A 271 3.38 15.97 1.74
CA THR A 271 2.55 15.96 2.95
C THR A 271 2.80 17.23 3.74
N VAL A 272 1.73 17.90 4.15
CA VAL A 272 1.74 18.99 5.14
C VAL A 272 1.18 18.43 6.43
N PHE A 273 1.83 18.72 7.56
CA PHE A 273 1.39 18.22 8.86
C PHE A 273 1.53 19.28 9.96
N PHE A 274 0.70 19.14 11.01
CA PHE A 274 0.51 20.16 12.04
C PHE A 274 0.62 19.57 13.45
#